data_6b71e7f817caf525b65cf31fc029cef8
#
_entry.id   6b71e7f817caf525b65cf31fc029cef8
#
_cell.length_a   1.000
_cell.length_b   1.000
_cell.length_c   1.000
_cell.angle_alpha   90.00
_cell.angle_beta   90.00
_cell.angle_gamma   90.00
#
_symmetry.space_group_name_H-M   'P 1'
#
loop_
_entity.id
_entity.type
_entity.pdbx_description
1 polymer ?
#
loop_
_entity_poly.entity_id
_entity_poly.type
_entity_poly.pdbx_seq_one_letter_code
_entity_poly.pdbx_strand_id
1 'polypeptide(L)'
;MELDFGNVEQKINSVRQSTVDRYCDYWYGIEPRNTEDKWRRWLFAFVSIRAQWKANKESYRMLAGENWQTKDELSKILHDSRIGLVPMRERAIWEFTQEIKKDRSVIEPEMDDTWQTWRNRLVDKFFGIGLAKVSFAMEMCYPLYCGVVCLDTHILQMYGVDPRKGCGKALYEEMEAHWLKICLDKGYPSAITRHILWDKIQNK
;
A
#
# COMPACT_ATOMS: atom_id res chain seq x y z
N MET A 1 19.49 5.72 -16.38
CA MET A 1 19.14 4.38 -15.82
C MET A 1 18.11 3.82 -16.76
N GLU A 2 18.39 2.68 -17.35
CA GLU A 2 17.46 2.00 -18.24
C GLU A 2 16.53 1.11 -17.40
N LEU A 3 15.23 1.21 -17.61
CA LEU A 3 14.24 0.41 -16.90
C LEU A 3 14.09 -0.97 -17.57
N ASP A 4 14.02 -2.01 -16.76
CA ASP A 4 13.81 -3.39 -17.23
C ASP A 4 12.31 -3.70 -17.33
N PHE A 5 11.65 -3.11 -18.30
CA PHE A 5 10.23 -3.36 -18.59
C PHE A 5 9.98 -4.81 -19.00
N GLY A 6 10.90 -5.43 -19.75
CA GLY A 6 10.77 -6.80 -20.22
C GLY A 6 10.72 -7.83 -19.09
N ASN A 7 11.53 -7.66 -18.04
CA ASN A 7 11.49 -8.53 -16.87
C ASN A 7 10.14 -8.45 -16.14
N VAL A 8 9.59 -7.23 -15.97
CA VAL A 8 8.29 -7.04 -15.32
C VAL A 8 7.17 -7.69 -16.13
N GLU A 9 7.16 -7.44 -17.44
CA GLU A 9 6.19 -8.05 -18.35
C GLU A 9 6.25 -9.58 -18.29
N GLN A 10 7.44 -10.18 -18.38
CA GLN A 10 7.62 -11.61 -18.25
C GLN A 10 7.07 -12.17 -16.93
N LYS A 11 7.32 -11.48 -15.82
CA LYS A 11 6.81 -11.90 -14.50
C LYS A 11 5.30 -11.82 -14.42
N ILE A 12 4.68 -10.74 -14.88
CA ILE A 12 3.20 -10.61 -14.92
C ILE A 12 2.63 -11.70 -15.84
N ASN A 13 3.23 -11.92 -17.02
CA ASN A 13 2.81 -12.94 -17.96
C ASN A 13 2.91 -14.36 -17.41
N SER A 14 3.78 -14.62 -16.45
CA SER A 14 3.92 -15.91 -15.75
C SER A 14 2.82 -16.18 -14.71
N VAL A 15 1.98 -15.20 -14.39
CA VAL A 15 0.87 -15.37 -13.45
C VAL A 15 -0.25 -16.16 -14.14
N ARG A 16 -0.73 -17.22 -13.50
CA ARG A 16 -1.82 -18.06 -14.01
C ARG A 16 -3.17 -17.48 -13.63
N GLN A 17 -4.14 -17.55 -14.55
CA GLN A 17 -5.52 -17.11 -14.31
C GLN A 17 -6.10 -17.72 -13.03
N SER A 18 -5.98 -19.02 -12.82
CA SER A 18 -6.50 -19.70 -11.62
C SER A 18 -5.89 -19.20 -10.31
N THR A 19 -4.66 -18.63 -10.36
CA THR A 19 -4.08 -17.96 -9.18
C THR A 19 -4.71 -16.59 -8.97
N VAL A 20 -4.95 -15.85 -10.06
CA VAL A 20 -5.65 -14.56 -10.01
C VAL A 20 -7.05 -14.76 -9.41
N ASP A 21 -7.82 -15.72 -9.92
CA ASP A 21 -9.18 -16.01 -9.46
C ASP A 21 -9.21 -16.29 -7.94
N ARG A 22 -8.32 -17.17 -7.48
CA ARG A 22 -8.22 -17.49 -6.02
C ARG A 22 -7.88 -16.26 -5.17
N TYR A 23 -6.99 -15.38 -5.65
CA TYR A 23 -6.68 -14.15 -4.94
C TYR A 23 -7.82 -13.15 -4.99
N CYS A 24 -8.54 -13.06 -6.10
CA CYS A 24 -9.75 -12.25 -6.20
C CYS A 24 -10.81 -12.70 -5.19
N ASP A 25 -11.08 -14.00 -5.09
CA ASP A 25 -12.04 -14.56 -4.13
C ASP A 25 -11.64 -14.24 -2.68
N TYR A 26 -10.35 -14.42 -2.36
CA TYR A 26 -9.84 -14.09 -1.03
C TYR A 26 -10.02 -12.60 -0.70
N TRP A 27 -9.58 -11.71 -1.60
CA TRP A 27 -9.65 -10.27 -1.37
C TRP A 27 -11.08 -9.74 -1.38
N TYR A 28 -11.96 -10.30 -2.19
CA TYR A 28 -13.39 -10.00 -2.17
C TYR A 28 -14.00 -10.34 -0.80
N GLY A 29 -13.62 -11.49 -0.24
CA GLY A 29 -14.12 -11.94 1.08
C GLY A 29 -13.71 -11.05 2.25
N ILE A 30 -12.62 -10.27 2.11
CA ILE A 30 -12.08 -9.39 3.15
C ILE A 30 -12.07 -7.92 2.75
N GLU A 31 -12.78 -7.54 1.69
CA GLU A 31 -12.87 -6.14 1.25
C GLU A 31 -13.47 -5.25 2.36
N PRO A 32 -12.89 -4.07 2.62
CA PRO A 32 -13.40 -3.15 3.62
C PRO A 32 -14.84 -2.71 3.33
N ARG A 33 -15.70 -2.83 4.33
CA ARG A 33 -17.14 -2.54 4.20
C ARG A 33 -17.53 -1.15 4.70
N ASN A 34 -16.65 -0.51 5.46
CA ASN A 34 -16.91 0.78 6.09
C ASN A 34 -15.57 1.54 6.32
N THR A 35 -15.68 2.79 6.80
CA THR A 35 -14.51 3.65 7.05
C THR A 35 -13.58 3.08 8.13
N GLU A 36 -14.11 2.36 9.13
CA GLU A 36 -13.30 1.73 10.17
C GLU A 36 -12.40 0.63 9.59
N ASP A 37 -12.95 -0.21 8.70
CA ASP A 37 -12.17 -1.23 8.00
C ASP A 37 -11.09 -0.60 7.13
N LYS A 38 -11.42 0.48 6.41
CA LYS A 38 -10.45 1.24 5.61
C LYS A 38 -9.36 1.86 6.50
N TRP A 39 -9.73 2.49 7.61
CA TRP A 39 -8.77 3.03 8.58
C TRP A 39 -7.77 1.97 9.04
N ARG A 40 -8.22 0.75 9.33
CA ARG A 40 -7.35 -0.38 9.69
C ARG A 40 -6.37 -0.74 8.57
N ARG A 41 -6.80 -0.71 7.30
CA ARG A 41 -5.89 -0.91 6.15
C ARG A 41 -4.83 0.18 6.08
N TRP A 42 -5.22 1.41 6.31
CA TRP A 42 -4.28 2.54 6.38
C TRP A 42 -3.29 2.40 7.53
N LEU A 43 -3.70 1.99 8.73
CA LEU A 43 -2.79 1.69 9.83
C LEU A 43 -1.72 0.67 9.41
N PHE A 44 -2.13 -0.39 8.70
CA PHE A 44 -1.18 -1.38 8.18
C PHE A 44 -0.17 -0.77 7.20
N ALA A 45 -0.59 0.14 6.33
CA ALA A 45 0.30 0.86 5.43
C ALA A 45 1.31 1.73 6.20
N PHE A 46 0.88 2.48 7.22
CA PHE A 46 1.76 3.31 8.04
C PHE A 46 2.81 2.49 8.81
N VAL A 47 2.44 1.37 9.43
CA VAL A 47 3.41 0.53 10.15
C VAL A 47 4.35 -0.19 9.19
N SER A 48 3.98 -0.39 7.92
CA SER A 48 4.81 -1.04 6.91
C SER A 48 5.95 -0.17 6.36
N ILE A 49 6.03 1.11 6.72
CA ILE A 49 7.06 2.04 6.24
C ILE A 49 8.43 1.59 6.79
N ARG A 50 9.36 1.17 5.91
CA ARG A 50 10.70 0.71 6.30
C ARG A 50 10.71 -0.28 7.46
N ALA A 51 9.74 -1.18 7.51
CA ALA A 51 9.62 -2.21 8.52
C ALA A 51 9.81 -3.60 7.93
N GLN A 52 10.42 -4.49 8.72
CA GLN A 52 10.43 -5.91 8.40
C GLN A 52 9.03 -6.51 8.56
N TRP A 53 8.69 -7.47 7.74
CA TRP A 53 7.35 -8.09 7.71
C TRP A 53 6.86 -8.57 9.08
N LYS A 54 7.74 -9.23 9.86
CA LYS A 54 7.39 -9.72 11.21
C LYS A 54 7.02 -8.58 12.16
N ALA A 55 7.85 -7.52 12.20
CA ALA A 55 7.60 -6.35 13.04
C ALA A 55 6.34 -5.60 12.60
N ASN A 56 6.12 -5.47 11.28
CA ASN A 56 4.93 -4.87 10.73
C ASN A 56 3.64 -5.59 11.19
N LYS A 57 3.59 -6.91 11.06
CA LYS A 57 2.43 -7.70 11.51
C LYS A 57 2.16 -7.57 13.00
N GLU A 58 3.20 -7.61 13.82
CA GLU A 58 3.05 -7.50 15.28
C GLU A 58 2.56 -6.11 15.68
N SER A 59 3.16 -5.05 15.15
CA SER A 59 2.72 -3.68 15.43
C SER A 59 1.28 -3.44 15.00
N TYR A 60 0.92 -3.93 13.81
CA TYR A 60 -0.46 -3.82 13.35
C TYR A 60 -1.44 -4.56 14.26
N ARG A 61 -1.09 -5.80 14.68
CA ARG A 61 -1.94 -6.59 15.58
C ARG A 61 -2.21 -5.86 16.90
N MET A 62 -1.19 -5.25 17.47
CA MET A 62 -1.33 -4.46 18.70
C MET A 62 -2.18 -3.20 18.46
N LEU A 63 -1.86 -2.41 17.42
CA LEU A 63 -2.58 -1.18 17.09
C LEU A 63 -4.06 -1.39 16.76
N ALA A 64 -4.37 -2.45 16.03
CA ALA A 64 -5.74 -2.77 15.64
C ALA A 64 -6.55 -3.49 16.73
N GLY A 65 -5.86 -4.13 17.69
CA GLY A 65 -6.47 -4.88 18.79
C GLY A 65 -6.69 -4.06 20.06
N GLU A 66 -5.99 -2.92 20.21
CA GLU A 66 -6.06 -2.08 21.41
C GLU A 66 -6.87 -0.81 21.13
N ASN A 67 -7.69 -0.41 22.13
CA ASN A 67 -8.50 0.81 22.02
C ASN A 67 -7.72 2.01 22.59
N TRP A 68 -6.67 2.45 21.87
CA TRP A 68 -5.91 3.63 22.24
C TRP A 68 -6.66 4.92 21.88
N GLN A 69 -6.67 5.87 22.82
CA GLN A 69 -7.38 7.15 22.70
C GLN A 69 -6.44 8.34 22.79
N THR A 70 -5.24 8.13 23.32
CA THR A 70 -4.23 9.17 23.50
C THR A 70 -2.98 8.90 22.67
N LYS A 71 -2.22 9.96 22.44
CA LYS A 71 -0.95 9.88 21.73
C LYS A 71 0.09 9.07 22.53
N ASP A 72 0.04 9.13 23.85
CA ASP A 72 0.95 8.39 24.73
C ASP A 72 0.67 6.89 24.70
N GLU A 73 -0.60 6.48 24.65
CA GLU A 73 -0.99 5.07 24.46
C GLU A 73 -0.51 4.54 23.11
N LEU A 74 -0.70 5.32 22.03
CA LEU A 74 -0.18 4.98 20.71
C LEU A 74 1.34 4.83 20.71
N SER A 75 2.05 5.78 21.35
CA SER A 75 3.50 5.75 21.49
C SER A 75 3.96 4.49 22.22
N LYS A 76 3.30 4.13 23.32
CA LYS A 76 3.59 2.92 24.08
C LYS A 76 3.44 1.67 23.23
N ILE A 77 2.34 1.52 22.51
CA ILE A 77 2.10 0.37 21.61
C ILE A 77 3.23 0.24 20.57
N LEU A 78 3.62 1.36 19.96
CA LEU A 78 4.70 1.37 18.96
C LEU A 78 6.05 0.97 19.56
N HIS A 79 6.34 1.39 20.78
CA HIS A 79 7.55 0.98 21.51
C HIS A 79 7.51 -0.51 21.87
N ASP A 80 6.41 -0.99 22.44
CA ASP A 80 6.23 -2.36 22.88
C ASP A 80 6.31 -3.36 21.69
N SER A 81 5.83 -2.96 20.52
CA SER A 81 5.94 -3.74 19.28
C SER A 81 7.36 -3.78 18.69
N ARG A 82 8.30 -3.00 19.23
CA ARG A 82 9.69 -2.88 18.78
C ARG A 82 9.84 -2.47 17.32
N ILE A 83 8.87 -1.73 16.78
CA ILE A 83 8.98 -1.20 15.43
C ILE A 83 9.89 0.03 15.43
N GLY A 84 10.75 0.16 14.43
CA GLY A 84 11.62 1.33 14.33
C GLY A 84 10.86 2.62 13.96
N LEU A 85 11.55 3.76 13.97
CA LEU A 85 11.01 5.08 13.57
C LEU A 85 9.77 5.51 14.38
N VAL A 86 9.71 5.16 15.67
CA VAL A 86 8.54 5.40 16.53
C VAL A 86 8.06 6.85 16.49
N PRO A 87 8.90 7.90 16.67
CA PRO A 87 8.41 9.29 16.68
C PRO A 87 7.73 9.69 15.37
N MET A 88 8.26 9.23 14.23
CA MET A 88 7.69 9.51 12.91
C MET A 88 6.34 8.79 12.73
N ARG A 89 6.27 7.49 13.10
CA ARG A 89 5.03 6.71 13.01
C ARG A 89 3.95 7.22 13.96
N GLU A 90 4.32 7.53 15.19
CA GLU A 90 3.41 8.11 16.17
C GLU A 90 2.75 9.37 15.62
N ARG A 91 3.57 10.31 15.12
CA ARG A 91 3.06 11.53 14.52
C ARG A 91 2.14 11.22 13.34
N ALA A 92 2.59 10.41 12.39
CA ALA A 92 1.86 10.10 11.16
C ALA A 92 0.52 9.40 11.46
N ILE A 93 0.51 8.37 12.30
CA ILE A 93 -0.70 7.62 12.65
C ILE A 93 -1.65 8.48 13.48
N TRP A 94 -1.12 9.28 14.41
CA TRP A 94 -1.94 10.18 15.23
C TRP A 94 -2.65 11.23 14.37
N GLU A 95 -1.89 12.00 13.57
CA GLU A 95 -2.46 13.03 12.70
C GLU A 95 -3.49 12.44 11.73
N PHE A 96 -3.16 11.33 11.08
CA PHE A 96 -4.10 10.61 10.20
C PHE A 96 -5.39 10.20 10.93
N THR A 97 -5.28 9.63 12.13
CA THR A 97 -6.45 9.19 12.90
C THR A 97 -7.32 10.37 13.34
N GLN A 98 -6.71 11.51 13.73
CA GLN A 98 -7.48 12.71 14.07
C GLN A 98 -8.22 13.28 12.86
N GLU A 99 -7.61 13.28 11.68
CA GLU A 99 -8.28 13.73 10.44
C GLU A 99 -9.48 12.84 10.10
N ILE A 100 -9.36 11.51 10.19
CA ILE A 100 -10.49 10.59 9.97
C ILE A 100 -11.59 10.74 11.02
N LYS A 101 -11.24 10.98 12.30
CA LYS A 101 -12.24 11.24 13.35
C LYS A 101 -13.03 12.52 13.09
N LYS A 102 -12.37 13.53 12.53
CA LYS A 102 -12.97 14.82 12.17
C LYS A 102 -13.82 14.73 10.89
N ASP A 103 -13.30 14.06 9.88
CA ASP A 103 -13.96 13.87 8.59
C ASP A 103 -13.66 12.50 8.01
N ARG A 104 -14.65 11.61 8.01
CA ARG A 104 -14.52 10.25 7.49
C ARG A 104 -14.36 10.17 5.98
N SER A 105 -14.75 11.23 5.26
CA SER A 105 -14.63 11.29 3.80
C SER A 105 -13.22 11.62 3.32
N VAL A 106 -12.33 12.02 4.22
CA VAL A 106 -10.97 12.50 3.90
C VAL A 106 -10.14 11.52 3.07
N ILE A 107 -10.38 10.23 3.23
CA ILE A 107 -9.71 9.15 2.49
C ILE A 107 -10.50 8.66 1.28
N GLU A 108 -11.68 9.20 1.02
CA GLU A 108 -12.51 8.82 -0.12
C GLU A 108 -12.18 9.68 -1.36
N PRO A 109 -12.50 9.21 -2.58
CA PRO A 109 -12.34 10.01 -3.78
C PRO A 109 -13.30 11.19 -3.80
N GLU A 110 -12.87 12.30 -4.40
CA GLU A 110 -13.73 13.41 -4.78
C GLU A 110 -14.32 13.18 -6.19
N MET A 111 -15.32 13.96 -6.57
CA MET A 111 -16.12 13.74 -7.79
C MET A 111 -15.26 13.65 -9.06
N ASP A 112 -14.21 14.48 -9.16
CA ASP A 112 -13.36 14.59 -10.34
C ASP A 112 -12.01 13.84 -10.20
N ASP A 113 -11.84 13.07 -9.12
CA ASP A 113 -10.59 12.34 -8.90
C ASP A 113 -10.43 11.17 -9.89
N THR A 114 -9.30 11.15 -10.56
CA THR A 114 -8.73 9.90 -11.05
C THR A 114 -8.05 9.15 -9.90
N TRP A 115 -7.71 7.89 -10.08
CA TRP A 115 -6.94 7.14 -9.07
C TRP A 115 -5.62 7.83 -8.70
N GLN A 116 -4.94 8.41 -9.68
CA GLN A 116 -3.66 9.09 -9.51
C GLN A 116 -3.82 10.45 -8.82
N THR A 117 -4.82 11.26 -9.19
CA THR A 117 -5.07 12.55 -8.54
C THR A 117 -5.51 12.36 -7.10
N TRP A 118 -6.40 11.40 -6.84
CA TRP A 118 -6.78 11.01 -5.49
C TRP A 118 -5.58 10.56 -4.65
N ARG A 119 -4.76 9.62 -5.13
CA ARG A 119 -3.53 9.21 -4.45
C ARG A 119 -2.62 10.40 -4.14
N ASN A 120 -2.37 11.25 -5.12
CA ASN A 120 -1.45 12.39 -4.97
C ASN A 120 -1.99 13.37 -3.92
N ARG A 121 -3.29 13.67 -3.91
CA ARG A 121 -3.95 14.46 -2.87
C ARG A 121 -3.73 13.88 -1.48
N LEU A 122 -3.84 12.57 -1.31
CA LEU A 122 -3.61 11.90 -0.03
C LEU A 122 -2.12 11.92 0.39
N VAL A 123 -1.19 11.82 -0.57
CA VAL A 123 0.25 11.98 -0.31
C VAL A 123 0.57 13.39 0.20
N ASP A 124 -0.02 14.41 -0.40
CA ASP A 124 0.20 15.81 0.00
C ASP A 124 -0.46 16.12 1.36
N LYS A 125 -1.56 15.46 1.67
CA LYS A 125 -2.32 15.67 2.91
C LYS A 125 -1.68 14.99 4.12
N PHE A 126 -1.20 13.76 4.01
CA PHE A 126 -0.80 12.96 5.17
C PHE A 126 0.71 12.92 5.36
N PHE A 127 1.15 13.33 6.55
CA PHE A 127 2.55 13.31 6.94
C PHE A 127 3.12 11.88 6.96
N GLY A 128 4.36 11.74 6.50
CA GLY A 128 5.17 10.53 6.67
C GLY A 128 4.82 9.37 5.74
N ILE A 129 3.88 9.55 4.81
CA ILE A 129 3.48 8.52 3.84
C ILE A 129 3.65 9.05 2.41
N GLY A 130 4.31 8.26 1.55
CA GLY A 130 4.57 8.65 0.15
C GLY A 130 3.81 7.78 -0.85
N LEU A 131 4.05 8.02 -2.15
CA LEU A 131 3.34 7.38 -3.27
C LEU A 131 3.15 5.87 -3.10
N ALA A 132 4.22 5.12 -2.85
CA ALA A 132 4.13 3.67 -2.72
C ALA A 132 3.23 3.21 -1.56
N LYS A 133 3.24 3.92 -0.43
CA LYS A 133 2.47 3.50 0.73
C LYS A 133 1.02 3.98 0.71
N VAL A 134 0.75 5.12 0.10
CA VAL A 134 -0.62 5.53 -0.21
C VAL A 134 -1.22 4.57 -1.23
N SER A 135 -0.50 4.24 -2.31
CA SER A 135 -0.96 3.22 -3.27
C SER A 135 -1.22 1.87 -2.58
N PHE A 136 -0.34 1.45 -1.64
CA PHE A 136 -0.54 0.21 -0.87
C PHE A 136 -1.82 0.24 -0.02
N ALA A 137 -2.11 1.36 0.65
CA ALA A 137 -3.35 1.52 1.40
C ALA A 137 -4.57 1.45 0.48
N MET A 138 -4.51 2.12 -0.68
CA MET A 138 -5.58 2.09 -1.69
C MET A 138 -5.79 0.68 -2.27
N GLU A 139 -4.72 -0.05 -2.60
CA GLU A 139 -4.80 -1.46 -3.04
C GLU A 139 -5.50 -2.35 -2.00
N MET A 140 -5.19 -2.16 -0.72
CA MET A 140 -5.85 -2.92 0.34
C MET A 140 -7.31 -2.52 0.57
N CYS A 141 -7.68 -1.27 0.25
CA CYS A 141 -9.05 -0.79 0.34
C CYS A 141 -9.90 -1.15 -0.87
N TYR A 142 -9.28 -1.27 -2.05
CA TYR A 142 -9.96 -1.47 -3.34
C TYR A 142 -9.23 -2.51 -4.20
N PRO A 143 -9.06 -3.75 -3.71
CA PRO A 143 -8.12 -4.71 -4.30
C PRO A 143 -8.48 -5.16 -5.71
N LEU A 144 -9.77 -5.15 -6.07
CA LEU A 144 -10.24 -5.68 -7.34
C LEU A 144 -10.23 -4.66 -8.48
N TYR A 145 -10.21 -3.35 -8.16
CA TYR A 145 -10.38 -2.29 -9.16
C TYR A 145 -9.47 -1.08 -8.96
N CYS A 146 -8.50 -1.17 -8.03
CA CYS A 146 -7.55 -0.10 -7.78
C CYS A 146 -6.73 0.25 -9.02
N GLY A 147 -6.78 1.52 -9.43
CA GLY A 147 -6.08 2.05 -10.60
C GLY A 147 -4.74 2.70 -10.29
N VAL A 148 -4.14 2.40 -9.14
CA VAL A 148 -2.74 2.73 -8.79
C VAL A 148 -2.03 1.45 -8.34
N VAL A 149 -0.69 1.47 -8.29
CA VAL A 149 0.08 0.31 -7.83
C VAL A 149 1.17 0.69 -6.83
N CYS A 150 1.32 -0.11 -5.80
CA CYS A 150 2.40 0.03 -4.83
C CYS A 150 3.71 -0.49 -5.42
N LEU A 151 4.55 0.41 -5.93
CA LEU A 151 5.91 0.10 -6.36
C LEU A 151 6.84 0.08 -5.13
N ASP A 152 6.76 -1.00 -4.36
CA ASP A 152 7.62 -1.21 -3.22
C ASP A 152 9.04 -1.63 -3.63
N THR A 153 9.92 -1.86 -2.65
CA THR A 153 11.32 -2.25 -2.88
C THR A 153 11.46 -3.42 -3.85
N HIS A 154 10.60 -4.42 -3.76
CA HIS A 154 10.70 -5.62 -4.59
C HIS A 154 10.23 -5.36 -6.02
N ILE A 155 9.17 -4.59 -6.18
CA ILE A 155 8.68 -4.20 -7.50
C ILE A 155 9.67 -3.25 -8.19
N LEU A 156 10.24 -2.28 -7.46
CA LEU A 156 11.29 -1.41 -7.99
C LEU A 156 12.51 -2.21 -8.50
N GLN A 157 12.94 -3.23 -7.73
CA GLN A 157 14.02 -4.13 -8.15
C GLN A 157 13.68 -4.92 -9.42
N MET A 158 12.42 -5.28 -9.64
CA MET A 158 12.00 -5.92 -10.90
C MET A 158 12.17 -5.00 -12.11
N TYR A 159 12.03 -3.68 -11.91
CA TYR A 159 12.31 -2.65 -12.93
C TYR A 159 13.80 -2.29 -13.04
N GLY A 160 14.70 -2.94 -12.30
CA GLY A 160 16.13 -2.62 -12.28
C GLY A 160 16.48 -1.36 -11.47
N VAL A 161 15.53 -0.82 -10.69
CA VAL A 161 15.74 0.35 -9.85
C VAL A 161 16.36 -0.05 -8.51
N ASP A 162 17.45 0.62 -8.09
CA ASP A 162 18.00 0.48 -6.74
C ASP A 162 17.10 1.25 -5.74
N PRO A 163 16.39 0.56 -4.86
CA PRO A 163 15.48 1.21 -3.93
C PRO A 163 16.14 2.18 -2.95
N ARG A 164 17.46 2.03 -2.73
CA ARG A 164 18.23 2.90 -1.82
C ARG A 164 18.44 4.30 -2.40
N LYS A 165 18.42 4.42 -3.73
CA LYS A 165 18.56 5.71 -4.44
C LYS A 165 17.26 6.49 -4.50
N GLY A 166 16.15 5.85 -4.09
CA GLY A 166 14.82 6.42 -4.22
C GLY A 166 14.29 6.38 -5.65
N CYS A 167 13.03 6.74 -5.80
CA CYS A 167 12.36 6.85 -7.09
C CYS A 167 11.65 8.20 -7.15
N GLY A 168 12.05 9.06 -8.10
CA GLY A 168 11.36 10.33 -8.34
C GLY A 168 9.93 10.09 -8.86
N LYS A 169 9.04 11.07 -8.66
CA LYS A 169 7.62 10.96 -9.01
C LYS A 169 7.40 10.58 -10.48
N ALA A 170 8.08 11.25 -11.42
CA ALA A 170 7.93 10.97 -12.85
C ALA A 170 8.31 9.53 -13.21
N LEU A 171 9.41 9.01 -12.64
CA LEU A 171 9.83 7.63 -12.86
C LEU A 171 8.86 6.62 -12.24
N TYR A 172 8.30 6.96 -11.06
CA TYR A 172 7.27 6.15 -10.43
C TYR A 172 6.03 6.04 -11.31
N GLU A 173 5.56 7.17 -11.82
CA GLU A 173 4.37 7.24 -12.68
C GLU A 173 4.56 6.51 -14.02
N GLU A 174 5.77 6.55 -14.60
CA GLU A 174 6.11 5.79 -15.81
C GLU A 174 6.02 4.26 -15.57
N MET A 175 6.64 3.76 -14.49
CA MET A 175 6.56 2.34 -14.13
C MET A 175 5.15 1.91 -13.76
N GLU A 176 4.40 2.76 -13.06
CA GLU A 176 3.00 2.52 -12.72
C GLU A 176 2.12 2.39 -13.96
N ALA A 177 2.25 3.32 -14.91
CA ALA A 177 1.51 3.28 -16.17
C ALA A 177 1.80 2.01 -16.96
N HIS A 178 3.07 1.60 -17.04
CA HIS A 178 3.48 0.34 -17.67
C HIS A 178 2.84 -0.88 -16.99
N TRP A 179 2.90 -0.95 -15.65
CA TRP A 179 2.27 -2.04 -14.88
C TRP A 179 0.77 -2.14 -15.13
N LEU A 180 0.08 -1.01 -15.00
CA LEU A 180 -1.37 -0.93 -15.19
C LEU A 180 -1.78 -1.35 -16.60
N LYS A 181 -1.01 -0.95 -17.62
CA LYS A 181 -1.26 -1.33 -19.01
C LYS A 181 -1.19 -2.85 -19.20
N ILE A 182 -0.12 -3.50 -18.72
CA ILE A 182 0.02 -4.96 -18.87
C ILE A 182 -1.12 -5.69 -18.14
N CYS A 183 -1.47 -5.26 -16.94
CA CYS A 183 -2.56 -5.85 -16.17
C CYS A 183 -3.90 -5.69 -16.91
N LEU A 184 -4.16 -4.51 -17.48
CA LEU A 184 -5.36 -4.24 -18.28
C LEU A 184 -5.42 -5.14 -19.52
N ASP A 185 -4.33 -5.24 -20.28
CA ASP A 185 -4.22 -6.06 -21.50
C ASP A 185 -4.50 -7.55 -21.19
N LYS A 186 -4.24 -8.01 -19.97
CA LYS A 186 -4.53 -9.37 -19.49
C LYS A 186 -5.90 -9.55 -18.82
N GLY A 187 -6.60 -8.47 -18.53
CA GLY A 187 -7.82 -8.51 -17.71
C GLY A 187 -7.56 -8.85 -16.23
N TYR A 188 -6.37 -8.57 -15.72
CA TYR A 188 -6.00 -8.85 -14.33
C TYR A 188 -6.16 -7.61 -13.45
N PRO A 189 -6.76 -7.70 -12.24
CA PRO A 189 -6.70 -6.61 -11.28
C PRO A 189 -5.25 -6.31 -10.89
N SER A 190 -4.85 -5.06 -11.01
CA SER A 190 -3.48 -4.58 -10.81
C SER A 190 -2.94 -4.92 -9.41
N ALA A 191 -3.72 -4.60 -8.37
CA ALA A 191 -3.35 -4.87 -6.98
C ALA A 191 -3.22 -6.37 -6.70
N ILE A 192 -4.13 -7.19 -7.22
CA ILE A 192 -4.08 -8.66 -7.09
C ILE A 192 -2.81 -9.21 -7.72
N THR A 193 -2.49 -8.77 -8.94
CA THR A 193 -1.27 -9.18 -9.64
C THR A 193 -0.02 -8.84 -8.84
N ARG A 194 0.04 -7.64 -8.25
CA ARG A 194 1.14 -7.23 -7.38
C ARG A 194 1.23 -8.10 -6.13
N HIS A 195 0.11 -8.39 -5.46
CA HIS A 195 0.09 -9.26 -4.28
C HIS A 195 0.62 -10.67 -4.60
N ILE A 196 0.20 -11.26 -5.71
CA ILE A 196 0.67 -12.57 -6.16
C ILE A 196 2.19 -12.57 -6.38
N LEU A 197 2.73 -11.56 -7.06
CA LEU A 197 4.17 -11.48 -7.32
C LEU A 197 4.96 -11.21 -6.04
N TRP A 198 4.44 -10.37 -5.14
CA TRP A 198 5.05 -10.09 -3.85
C TRP A 198 5.13 -11.36 -2.99
N ASP A 199 4.06 -12.14 -2.90
CA ASP A 199 4.04 -13.41 -2.16
C ASP A 199 5.02 -14.43 -2.72
N LYS A 200 5.15 -14.52 -4.06
CA LYS A 200 6.15 -15.38 -4.71
C LYS A 200 7.59 -15.00 -4.32
N ILE A 201 7.87 -13.70 -4.12
CA ILE A 201 9.19 -13.21 -3.73
C ILE A 201 9.47 -13.54 -2.26
N GLN A 202 8.48 -13.39 -1.37
CA GLN A 202 8.64 -13.62 0.06
C GLN A 202 8.75 -15.11 0.43
N ASN A 203 8.18 -16.00 -0.36
CA ASN A 203 8.17 -17.45 -0.12
C ASN A 203 9.37 -18.19 -0.78
N LYS A 204 10.37 -17.46 -1.23
CA LYS A 204 11.67 -18.01 -1.68
C LYS A 204 12.65 -18.11 -0.51
#